data_b26c8aeaa971d373cb0aa64aaa740b8a
#
_entry.id   b26c8aeaa971d373cb0aa64aaa740b8a
#
_cell.length_a   1.000
_cell.length_b   1.000
_cell.length_c   1.000
_cell.angle_alpha   90.00
_cell.angle_beta   90.00
_cell.angle_gamma   90.00
#
_symmetry.space_group_name_H-M   'P 1'
#
loop_
_entity.id
_entity.type
_entity.pdbx_description
1 polymer ?
#
loop_
_entity_poly.entity_id
_entity_poly.type
_entity_poly.pdbx_seq_one_letter_code
_entity_poly.pdbx_strand_id
1 'polypeptide(L)'
;MHDINLLIFDEAHHAKKDHAYARIIKDFYISHEKDRVLPKVFGMTASPVDARVDIRRAAAELEALLHCEIATAKDGTLAGYTITSKQEQLAKYATLGPTFETPLYQMMFEKFKTSPIFKKPLLYSHQASRELGAWCSDQVWNYCLTEDEVKKLLANTEHQYYARKVPEPLEVLERRKIQIQEAQDIVKSWNFERPHFDASGFSKNLSSKVALLVQYLKERFERPTDDKAIVFVRQRYTARLLANLFSFTNIGTPHLRTGTLVLRSKLPVKPDVN
;
A
#
# COMPACT_ATOMS: atom_id res chain seq x y z
N MET A 1 -19.63 21.05 18.80
CA MET A 1 -18.26 21.39 19.31
C MET A 1 -18.24 21.92 20.74
N HIS A 2 -19.35 21.95 21.47
CA HIS A 2 -19.42 22.53 22.81
C HIS A 2 -18.46 21.92 23.85
N ASP A 3 -18.15 20.63 23.69
CA ASP A 3 -17.38 19.87 24.67
C ASP A 3 -15.92 19.66 24.24
N ILE A 4 -15.47 20.35 23.17
CA ILE A 4 -14.12 20.21 22.65
C ILE A 4 -13.34 21.49 22.98
N ASN A 5 -12.26 21.36 23.73
CA ASN A 5 -11.38 22.46 24.10
C ASN A 5 -10.11 22.54 23.25
N LEU A 6 -9.74 21.44 22.57
CA LEU A 6 -8.52 21.35 21.78
C LEU A 6 -8.74 20.43 20.58
N LEU A 7 -8.31 20.87 19.41
CA LEU A 7 -8.20 20.08 18.19
C LEU A 7 -6.73 19.81 17.91
N ILE A 8 -6.35 18.54 17.81
CA ILE A 8 -4.98 18.13 17.46
C ILE A 8 -5.01 17.51 16.08
N PHE A 9 -4.24 18.08 15.15
CA PHE A 9 -4.06 17.56 13.79
C PHE A 9 -2.64 17.00 13.63
N ASP A 10 -2.53 15.69 13.45
CA ASP A 10 -1.28 15.05 13.07
C ASP A 10 -1.08 15.17 11.55
N GLU A 11 0.18 15.38 11.11
CA GLU A 11 0.49 15.70 9.71
C GLU A 11 -0.35 16.88 9.19
N ALA A 12 -0.40 17.97 9.94
CA ALA A 12 -1.26 19.13 9.70
C ALA A 12 -1.09 19.76 8.31
N HIS A 13 0.04 19.54 7.62
CA HIS A 13 0.28 19.98 6.25
C HIS A 13 -0.71 19.39 5.22
N HIS A 14 -1.44 18.33 5.59
CA HIS A 14 -2.51 17.78 4.76
C HIS A 14 -3.80 18.61 4.80
N ALA A 15 -3.92 19.60 5.67
CA ALA A 15 -5.09 20.47 5.74
C ALA A 15 -5.16 21.39 4.51
N LYS A 16 -5.49 20.83 3.34
CA LYS A 16 -5.58 21.53 2.06
C LYS A 16 -6.85 21.13 1.32
N LYS A 17 -7.39 22.06 0.51
CA LYS A 17 -8.54 21.81 -0.37
C LYS A 17 -9.71 21.15 0.38
N ASP A 18 -10.06 19.92 0.00
CA ASP A 18 -11.18 19.13 0.53
C ASP A 18 -10.73 18.05 1.52
N HIS A 19 -9.50 18.12 2.03
CA HIS A 19 -9.04 17.20 3.07
C HIS A 19 -9.92 17.30 4.32
N ALA A 20 -10.10 16.21 5.03
CA ALA A 20 -10.97 16.16 6.22
C ALA A 20 -10.64 17.25 7.26
N TYR A 21 -9.37 17.57 7.47
CA TYR A 21 -8.94 18.62 8.39
C TYR A 21 -9.41 20.02 7.92
N ALA A 22 -9.24 20.32 6.64
CA ALA A 22 -9.70 21.57 6.07
C ALA A 22 -11.24 21.71 6.17
N ARG A 23 -11.97 20.61 5.97
CA ARG A 23 -13.42 20.59 6.12
C ARG A 23 -13.87 20.77 7.55
N ILE A 24 -13.21 20.15 8.54
CA ILE A 24 -13.48 20.34 9.96
C ILE A 24 -13.39 21.84 10.32
N ILE A 25 -12.33 22.49 9.85
CA ILE A 25 -12.17 23.94 10.12
C ILE A 25 -13.25 24.75 9.40
N LYS A 26 -13.47 24.54 8.12
CA LYS A 26 -14.42 25.32 7.33
C LYS A 26 -15.87 25.13 7.76
N ASP A 27 -16.26 23.85 7.97
CA ASP A 27 -17.66 23.50 8.16
C ASP A 27 -18.09 23.67 9.63
N PHE A 28 -17.18 23.51 10.58
CA PHE A 28 -17.52 23.48 12.02
C PHE A 28 -16.80 24.51 12.86
N TYR A 29 -15.57 24.92 12.55
CA TYR A 29 -14.82 25.87 13.33
C TYR A 29 -15.24 27.30 12.97
N ILE A 30 -15.09 27.69 11.70
CA ILE A 30 -15.39 29.05 11.22
C ILE A 30 -16.89 29.37 11.37
N SER A 31 -17.78 28.43 11.11
CA SER A 31 -19.24 28.64 11.17
C SER A 31 -19.74 29.00 12.56
N HIS A 32 -18.95 28.75 13.60
CA HIS A 32 -19.31 29.02 15.01
C HIS A 32 -18.52 30.15 15.66
N GLU A 33 -17.73 30.89 14.88
CA GLU A 33 -16.81 31.93 15.38
C GLU A 33 -17.52 33.07 16.12
N LYS A 34 -18.78 33.37 15.75
CA LYS A 34 -19.48 34.56 16.23
C LYS A 34 -20.06 34.47 17.66
N ASP A 35 -20.22 33.26 18.22
CA ASP A 35 -21.03 33.10 19.43
C ASP A 35 -20.36 32.31 20.56
N ARG A 36 -19.09 31.87 20.45
CA ARG A 36 -18.53 30.89 21.40
C ARG A 36 -17.01 30.94 21.55
N VAL A 37 -16.53 30.41 22.69
CA VAL A 37 -15.11 30.09 22.89
C VAL A 37 -14.80 28.88 21.98
N LEU A 38 -13.98 29.13 20.95
CA LEU A 38 -13.57 28.10 20.04
C LEU A 38 -12.47 27.20 20.67
N PRO A 39 -12.42 25.90 20.32
CA PRO A 39 -11.32 25.05 20.75
C PRO A 39 -9.98 25.58 20.20
N LYS A 40 -8.92 25.42 20.97
CA LYS A 40 -7.56 25.68 20.47
C LYS A 40 -7.20 24.68 19.38
N VAL A 41 -6.45 25.13 18.38
CA VAL A 41 -5.93 24.26 17.30
C VAL A 41 -4.44 24.04 17.49
N PHE A 42 -4.02 22.79 17.49
CA PHE A 42 -2.63 22.37 17.55
C PHE A 42 -2.33 21.42 16.38
N GLY A 43 -1.51 21.88 15.43
CA GLY A 43 -1.07 21.11 14.29
C GLY A 43 0.37 20.62 14.48
N MET A 44 0.62 19.33 14.30
CA MET A 44 1.95 18.75 14.28
C MET A 44 2.29 18.33 12.85
N THR A 45 3.50 18.62 12.42
CA THR A 45 4.03 18.16 11.13
C THR A 45 5.54 18.26 11.08
N ALA A 46 6.18 17.32 10.40
CA ALA A 46 7.62 17.37 10.15
C ALA A 46 7.99 18.44 9.11
N SER A 47 7.06 18.75 8.20
CA SER A 47 7.22 19.79 7.18
C SER A 47 5.89 20.52 6.98
N PRO A 48 5.78 21.78 7.39
CA PRO A 48 4.52 22.53 7.26
C PRO A 48 4.15 22.82 5.81
N VAL A 49 5.08 22.72 4.88
CA VAL A 49 4.91 23.10 3.49
C VAL A 49 5.36 21.99 2.55
N ASP A 50 4.45 21.61 1.67
CA ASP A 50 4.65 20.64 0.58
C ASP A 50 4.64 21.34 -0.79
N ALA A 51 5.06 22.60 -0.83
CA ALA A 51 5.08 23.38 -2.07
C ALA A 51 6.50 23.49 -2.61
N ARG A 52 6.68 23.16 -3.88
CA ARG A 52 7.97 23.27 -4.57
C ARG A 52 8.27 24.67 -5.07
N VAL A 53 7.26 25.53 -5.21
CA VAL A 53 7.35 26.81 -5.93
C VAL A 53 7.25 28.02 -5.01
N ASP A 54 6.33 28.05 -4.05
CA ASP A 54 6.12 29.20 -3.15
C ASP A 54 5.88 28.73 -1.71
N ILE A 55 6.97 28.59 -0.98
CA ILE A 55 6.97 28.11 0.40
C ILE A 55 6.26 29.11 1.32
N ARG A 56 6.49 30.43 1.14
CA ARG A 56 5.93 31.45 2.03
C ARG A 56 4.41 31.53 1.89
N ARG A 57 3.94 31.50 0.66
CA ARG A 57 2.51 31.50 0.37
C ARG A 57 1.81 30.26 0.92
N ALA A 58 2.39 29.09 0.74
CA ALA A 58 1.82 27.84 1.24
C ALA A 58 1.81 27.77 2.76
N ALA A 59 2.82 28.34 3.44
CA ALA A 59 2.83 28.48 4.90
C ALA A 59 1.70 29.41 5.36
N ALA A 60 1.57 30.60 4.76
CA ALA A 60 0.52 31.55 5.10
C ALA A 60 -0.90 30.99 4.86
N GLU A 61 -1.09 30.22 3.77
CA GLU A 61 -2.37 29.54 3.49
C GLU A 61 -2.70 28.49 4.59
N LEU A 62 -1.70 27.77 5.09
CA LEU A 62 -1.88 26.80 6.18
C LEU A 62 -2.20 27.47 7.51
N GLU A 63 -1.47 28.54 7.87
CA GLU A 63 -1.71 29.35 9.05
C GLU A 63 -3.11 29.96 9.05
N ALA A 64 -3.48 30.57 7.94
CA ALA A 64 -4.81 31.15 7.78
C ALA A 64 -5.93 30.10 7.88
N LEU A 65 -5.73 28.93 7.29
CA LEU A 65 -6.73 27.85 7.33
C LEU A 65 -6.88 27.28 8.74
N LEU A 66 -5.78 27.02 9.43
CA LEU A 66 -5.82 26.38 10.76
C LEU A 66 -5.98 27.37 11.92
N HIS A 67 -6.06 28.68 11.63
CA HIS A 67 -6.12 29.73 12.62
C HIS A 67 -5.00 29.62 13.67
N CYS A 68 -3.79 29.31 13.25
CA CYS A 68 -2.62 29.14 14.09
C CYS A 68 -1.36 29.72 13.42
N GLU A 69 -0.29 29.84 14.19
CA GLU A 69 1.02 30.28 13.71
C GLU A 69 1.96 29.08 13.60
N ILE A 70 2.77 29.02 12.54
CA ILE A 70 3.79 27.99 12.37
C ILE A 70 4.99 28.33 13.26
N ALA A 71 5.18 27.52 14.29
CA ALA A 71 6.37 27.56 15.13
C ALA A 71 7.33 26.43 14.76
N THR A 72 8.60 26.76 14.59
CA THR A 72 9.68 25.78 14.36
C THR A 72 10.60 25.73 15.57
N ALA A 73 11.04 24.52 15.94
CA ALA A 73 12.06 24.39 16.96
C ALA A 73 13.38 25.00 16.48
N LYS A 74 14.09 25.72 17.35
CA LYS A 74 15.44 26.23 17.02
C LYS A 74 16.42 25.07 16.91
N ASP A 75 17.32 25.12 15.93
CA ASP A 75 18.30 24.05 15.65
C ASP A 75 19.07 23.57 16.88
N GLY A 76 19.42 24.47 17.80
CA GLY A 76 20.09 24.11 19.06
C GLY A 76 19.25 23.30 20.03
N THR A 77 17.91 23.40 19.98
CA THR A 77 17.02 22.67 20.89
C THR A 77 16.88 21.20 20.50
N LEU A 78 17.03 20.89 19.23
CA LEU A 78 16.92 19.52 18.70
C LEU A 78 18.27 18.81 18.57
N ALA A 79 19.41 19.52 18.70
CA ALA A 79 20.73 18.94 18.49
C ALA A 79 21.05 17.71 19.35
N GLY A 80 20.48 17.63 20.56
CA GLY A 80 20.62 16.46 21.45
C GLY A 80 19.64 15.31 21.14
N TYR A 81 18.64 15.54 20.30
CA TYR A 81 17.59 14.58 19.95
C TYR A 81 17.61 14.15 18.48
N THR A 82 18.40 14.84 17.65
CA THR A 82 18.63 14.42 16.26
C THR A 82 19.43 13.13 16.28
N ILE A 83 18.74 12.04 16.00
CA ILE A 83 19.38 10.76 15.71
C ILE A 83 20.34 10.99 14.54
N THR A 84 21.60 10.77 14.84
CA THR A 84 22.78 10.89 13.98
C THR A 84 22.53 10.44 12.54
N SER A 85 22.99 11.28 11.61
CA SER A 85 23.30 11.00 10.20
C SER A 85 22.56 9.85 9.55
N LYS A 86 21.45 10.17 8.89
CA LYS A 86 20.85 9.26 7.90
C LYS A 86 21.90 8.92 6.85
N GLN A 87 22.29 7.67 6.77
CA GLN A 87 23.11 7.19 5.66
C GLN A 87 22.18 6.78 4.52
N GLU A 88 22.25 7.52 3.43
CA GLU A 88 21.58 7.15 2.19
C GLU A 88 22.49 6.28 1.35
N GLN A 89 22.00 5.10 0.98
CA GLN A 89 22.69 4.21 0.06
C GLN A 89 21.84 3.99 -1.18
N LEU A 90 22.39 4.30 -2.34
CA LEU A 90 21.75 4.00 -3.62
C LEU A 90 22.17 2.61 -4.10
N ALA A 91 21.30 1.63 -3.92
CA ALA A 91 21.53 0.29 -4.42
C ALA A 91 21.14 0.19 -5.89
N LYS A 92 22.12 -0.22 -6.72
CA LYS A 92 21.91 -0.45 -8.15
C LYS A 92 21.72 -1.93 -8.42
N TYR A 93 20.60 -2.31 -9.01
CA TYR A 93 20.37 -3.66 -9.51
C TYR A 93 20.50 -3.70 -11.04
N ALA A 94 20.72 -4.88 -11.60
CA ALA A 94 20.79 -5.04 -13.05
C ALA A 94 19.47 -4.65 -13.71
N THR A 95 19.54 -4.11 -14.93
CA THR A 95 18.34 -3.70 -15.70
C THR A 95 17.32 -4.81 -15.70
N LEU A 96 16.08 -4.46 -15.32
CA LEU A 96 14.97 -5.40 -15.37
C LEU A 96 14.67 -5.73 -16.85
N GLY A 97 14.54 -7.01 -17.16
CA GLY A 97 14.11 -7.47 -18.46
C GLY A 97 12.71 -6.94 -18.84
N PRO A 98 12.27 -7.18 -20.07
CA PRO A 98 10.89 -6.90 -20.46
C PRO A 98 9.93 -7.72 -19.59
N THR A 99 8.68 -7.28 -19.51
CA THR A 99 7.62 -8.09 -18.92
C THR A 99 7.48 -9.38 -19.70
N PHE A 100 7.39 -10.50 -19.02
CA PHE A 100 7.27 -11.82 -19.64
C PHE A 100 6.04 -12.55 -19.10
N GLU A 101 5.64 -13.57 -19.82
CA GLU A 101 4.48 -14.37 -19.51
C GLU A 101 4.92 -15.75 -19.00
N THR A 102 4.51 -16.09 -17.77
CA THR A 102 4.71 -17.44 -17.25
C THR A 102 3.69 -18.41 -17.86
N PRO A 103 3.96 -19.73 -17.90
CA PRO A 103 2.98 -20.70 -18.40
C PRO A 103 1.65 -20.64 -17.64
N LEU A 104 1.67 -20.41 -16.32
CA LEU A 104 0.45 -20.22 -15.55
C LEU A 104 -0.30 -18.96 -15.99
N TYR A 105 0.42 -17.84 -16.17
CA TYR A 105 -0.19 -16.61 -16.67
C TYR A 105 -0.86 -16.83 -18.04
N GLN A 106 -0.16 -17.46 -18.98
CA GLN A 106 -0.71 -17.75 -20.33
C GLN A 106 -2.01 -18.54 -20.24
N MET A 107 -2.02 -19.62 -19.45
CA MET A 107 -3.23 -20.44 -19.24
C MET A 107 -4.38 -19.63 -18.67
N MET A 108 -4.11 -18.82 -17.63
CA MET A 108 -5.12 -17.98 -16.98
C MET A 108 -5.60 -16.86 -17.91
N PHE A 109 -4.69 -16.26 -18.68
CA PHE A 109 -5.03 -15.23 -19.66
C PHE A 109 -5.93 -15.77 -20.74
N GLU A 110 -5.57 -16.87 -21.40
CA GLU A 110 -6.40 -17.46 -22.47
C GLU A 110 -7.81 -17.81 -22.00
N LYS A 111 -7.92 -18.30 -20.77
CA LYS A 111 -9.23 -18.69 -20.23
C LYS A 111 -10.07 -17.52 -19.73
N PHE A 112 -9.44 -16.48 -19.16
CA PHE A 112 -10.14 -15.43 -18.43
C PHE A 112 -9.93 -14.00 -18.97
N LYS A 113 -9.27 -13.78 -20.10
CA LYS A 113 -8.99 -12.45 -20.68
C LYS A 113 -10.23 -11.57 -20.89
N THR A 114 -11.38 -12.19 -21.15
CA THR A 114 -12.66 -11.48 -21.31
C THR A 114 -13.43 -11.28 -20.00
N SER A 115 -12.98 -11.89 -18.91
CA SER A 115 -13.67 -11.83 -17.63
C SER A 115 -13.31 -10.56 -16.84
N PRO A 116 -14.27 -9.68 -16.54
CA PRO A 116 -14.01 -8.46 -15.79
C PRO A 116 -13.41 -8.73 -14.40
N ILE A 117 -13.74 -9.85 -13.78
CA ILE A 117 -13.31 -10.21 -12.43
C ILE A 117 -11.81 -10.48 -12.37
N PHE A 118 -11.22 -11.01 -13.44
CA PHE A 118 -9.80 -11.33 -13.51
C PHE A 118 -8.91 -10.25 -14.13
N LYS A 119 -9.48 -9.11 -14.55
CA LYS A 119 -8.72 -8.02 -15.15
C LYS A 119 -7.56 -7.55 -14.25
N LYS A 120 -7.82 -7.37 -12.95
CA LYS A 120 -6.79 -6.95 -11.99
C LYS A 120 -5.78 -8.07 -11.67
N PRO A 121 -6.18 -9.30 -11.34
CA PRO A 121 -5.26 -10.42 -11.18
C PRO A 121 -4.33 -10.64 -12.36
N LEU A 122 -4.84 -10.62 -13.60
CA LEU A 122 -4.04 -10.71 -14.81
C LEU A 122 -3.02 -9.58 -14.92
N LEU A 123 -3.46 -8.33 -14.72
CA LEU A 123 -2.56 -7.20 -14.73
C LEU A 123 -1.47 -7.31 -13.66
N TYR A 124 -1.81 -7.74 -12.45
CA TYR A 124 -0.87 -7.88 -11.34
C TYR A 124 0.14 -8.99 -11.59
N SER A 125 -0.30 -10.15 -12.08
CA SER A 125 0.59 -11.25 -12.44
C SER A 125 1.58 -10.84 -13.51
N HIS A 126 1.11 -10.18 -14.57
CA HIS A 126 1.96 -9.68 -15.65
C HIS A 126 2.98 -8.63 -15.18
N GLN A 127 2.56 -7.67 -14.36
CA GLN A 127 3.48 -6.67 -13.79
C GLN A 127 4.50 -7.29 -12.82
N ALA A 128 4.06 -8.25 -12.01
CA ALA A 128 4.93 -8.94 -11.06
C ALA A 128 6.06 -9.70 -11.76
N SER A 129 5.83 -10.25 -12.95
CA SER A 129 6.85 -10.97 -13.71
C SER A 129 8.10 -10.12 -13.98
N ARG A 130 7.91 -8.85 -14.32
CA ARG A 130 9.01 -7.92 -14.56
C ARG A 130 9.64 -7.41 -13.26
N GLU A 131 8.80 -6.93 -12.34
CA GLU A 131 9.30 -6.21 -11.16
C GLU A 131 9.84 -7.15 -10.08
N LEU A 132 9.25 -8.33 -9.95
CA LEU A 132 9.53 -9.25 -8.86
C LEU A 132 10.09 -10.60 -9.35
N GLY A 133 9.82 -10.98 -10.59
CA GLY A 133 10.24 -12.24 -11.20
C GLY A 133 9.10 -13.25 -11.38
N ALA A 134 9.40 -14.35 -12.09
CA ALA A 134 8.44 -15.39 -12.48
C ALA A 134 7.73 -16.02 -11.28
N TRP A 135 8.48 -16.32 -10.24
CA TRP A 135 7.90 -16.90 -9.02
C TRP A 135 6.80 -16.01 -8.43
N CYS A 136 7.07 -14.73 -8.30
CA CYS A 136 6.09 -13.78 -7.79
C CYS A 136 4.88 -13.63 -8.72
N SER A 137 5.09 -13.69 -10.03
CA SER A 137 4.00 -13.66 -11.02
C SER A 137 3.01 -14.79 -10.78
N ASP A 138 3.50 -16.01 -10.60
CA ASP A 138 2.65 -17.17 -10.35
C ASP A 138 1.98 -17.11 -8.96
N GLN A 139 2.69 -16.64 -7.94
CA GLN A 139 2.13 -16.49 -6.59
C GLN A 139 1.01 -15.43 -6.49
N VAL A 140 0.88 -14.51 -7.45
CA VAL A 140 -0.29 -13.61 -7.51
C VAL A 140 -1.59 -14.41 -7.52
N TRP A 141 -1.64 -15.53 -8.23
CA TRP A 141 -2.85 -16.35 -8.33
C TRP A 141 -3.21 -17.01 -7.01
N ASN A 142 -2.22 -17.55 -6.28
CA ASN A 142 -2.44 -18.06 -4.93
C ASN A 142 -3.02 -16.98 -4.01
N TYR A 143 -2.51 -15.75 -4.11
CA TYR A 143 -2.98 -14.63 -3.30
C TYR A 143 -4.38 -14.17 -3.69
N CYS A 144 -4.62 -13.93 -4.98
CA CYS A 144 -5.90 -13.37 -5.46
C CYS A 144 -7.09 -14.33 -5.32
N LEU A 145 -6.84 -15.64 -5.22
CA LEU A 145 -7.86 -16.67 -5.10
C LEU A 145 -8.05 -17.17 -3.66
N THR A 146 -7.44 -16.53 -2.66
CA THR A 146 -7.79 -16.77 -1.25
C THR A 146 -9.24 -16.37 -0.98
N GLU A 147 -9.87 -16.99 0.00
CA GLU A 147 -11.28 -16.73 0.34
C GLU A 147 -11.59 -15.24 0.56
N ASP A 148 -10.72 -14.53 1.31
CA ASP A 148 -10.88 -13.10 1.57
C ASP A 148 -10.75 -12.23 0.31
N GLU A 149 -9.83 -12.56 -0.60
CA GLU A 149 -9.66 -11.79 -1.84
C GLU A 149 -10.78 -12.12 -2.84
N VAL A 150 -11.26 -13.35 -2.88
CA VAL A 150 -12.44 -13.74 -3.68
C VAL A 150 -13.69 -12.98 -3.21
N LYS A 151 -13.94 -12.88 -1.90
CA LYS A 151 -15.03 -12.04 -1.36
C LYS A 151 -14.91 -10.59 -1.84
N LYS A 152 -13.70 -10.03 -1.86
CA LYS A 152 -13.45 -8.66 -2.35
C LYS A 152 -13.63 -8.54 -3.87
N LEU A 153 -13.21 -9.55 -4.64
CA LEU A 153 -13.43 -9.57 -6.09
C LEU A 153 -14.93 -9.56 -6.42
N LEU A 154 -15.72 -10.34 -5.73
CA LEU A 154 -17.19 -10.36 -5.88
C LEU A 154 -17.81 -9.04 -5.47
N ALA A 155 -17.49 -8.55 -4.28
CA ALA A 155 -18.02 -7.28 -3.77
C ALA A 155 -17.68 -6.07 -4.67
N ASN A 156 -16.48 -6.02 -5.24
CA ASN A 156 -16.10 -4.94 -6.17
C ASN A 156 -16.94 -4.94 -7.43
N THR A 157 -17.35 -6.09 -7.92
CA THR A 157 -18.19 -6.20 -9.11
C THR A 157 -19.65 -5.90 -8.80
N GLU A 158 -20.14 -6.33 -7.65
CA GLU A 158 -21.47 -5.96 -7.14
C GLU A 158 -21.60 -4.43 -6.97
N HIS A 159 -20.56 -3.79 -6.44
CA HIS A 159 -20.53 -2.33 -6.29
C HIS A 159 -20.67 -1.56 -7.62
N GLN A 160 -20.24 -2.13 -8.74
CA GLN A 160 -20.43 -1.53 -10.06
C GLN A 160 -21.91 -1.52 -10.49
N TYR A 161 -22.66 -2.55 -10.15
CA TYR A 161 -24.09 -2.60 -10.40
C TYR A 161 -24.85 -1.68 -9.45
N TYR A 162 -24.49 -1.67 -8.18
CA TYR A 162 -25.06 -0.76 -7.19
C TYR A 162 -24.86 0.71 -7.57
N ALA A 163 -23.68 1.07 -8.04
CA ALA A 163 -23.39 2.43 -8.51
C ALA A 163 -24.27 2.84 -9.71
N ARG A 164 -24.71 1.88 -10.51
CA ARG A 164 -25.61 2.10 -11.65
C ARG A 164 -27.09 2.03 -11.25
N LYS A 165 -27.40 1.79 -9.98
CA LYS A 165 -28.76 1.58 -9.45
C LYS A 165 -29.53 0.46 -10.16
N VAL A 166 -28.83 -0.57 -10.62
CA VAL A 166 -29.40 -1.74 -11.30
C VAL A 166 -29.01 -2.97 -10.48
N PRO A 167 -29.95 -3.89 -10.17
CA PRO A 167 -29.59 -5.13 -9.52
C PRO A 167 -28.68 -5.98 -10.43
N GLU A 168 -27.73 -6.67 -9.82
CA GLU A 168 -26.89 -7.62 -10.57
C GLU A 168 -27.73 -8.81 -11.03
N PRO A 169 -27.72 -9.16 -12.33
CA PRO A 169 -28.42 -10.35 -12.82
C PRO A 169 -27.85 -11.63 -12.19
N LEU A 170 -28.71 -12.51 -11.73
CA LEU A 170 -28.30 -13.77 -11.08
C LEU A 170 -27.40 -14.62 -11.99
N GLU A 171 -27.66 -14.65 -13.28
CA GLU A 171 -26.83 -15.35 -14.26
C GLU A 171 -25.38 -14.82 -14.32
N VAL A 172 -25.20 -13.53 -14.15
CA VAL A 172 -23.87 -12.90 -14.13
C VAL A 172 -23.13 -13.29 -12.88
N LEU A 173 -23.80 -13.28 -11.72
CA LEU A 173 -23.23 -13.69 -10.46
C LEU A 173 -22.82 -15.18 -10.48
N GLU A 174 -23.70 -16.05 -10.95
CA GLU A 174 -23.40 -17.48 -11.05
C GLU A 174 -22.24 -17.76 -12.03
N ARG A 175 -22.22 -17.11 -13.19
CA ARG A 175 -21.09 -17.20 -14.12
C ARG A 175 -19.76 -16.82 -13.46
N ARG A 176 -19.74 -15.78 -12.64
CA ARG A 176 -18.54 -15.35 -11.91
C ARG A 176 -18.08 -16.38 -10.89
N LYS A 177 -19.02 -16.97 -10.14
CA LYS A 177 -18.70 -18.03 -9.17
C LYS A 177 -18.07 -19.23 -9.88
N ILE A 178 -18.65 -19.65 -11.02
CA ILE A 178 -18.09 -20.73 -11.85
C ILE A 178 -16.67 -20.38 -12.30
N GLN A 179 -16.44 -19.18 -12.83
CA GLN A 179 -15.13 -18.75 -13.27
C GLN A 179 -14.09 -18.72 -12.11
N ILE A 180 -14.50 -18.30 -10.92
CA ILE A 180 -13.64 -18.34 -9.74
C ILE A 180 -13.29 -19.76 -9.36
N GLN A 181 -14.28 -20.67 -9.36
CA GLN A 181 -14.04 -22.07 -9.05
C GLN A 181 -13.08 -22.72 -10.05
N GLU A 182 -13.27 -22.48 -11.34
CA GLU A 182 -12.37 -22.94 -12.39
C GLU A 182 -10.93 -22.41 -12.21
N ALA A 183 -10.79 -21.13 -11.86
CA ALA A 183 -9.48 -20.55 -11.58
C ALA A 183 -8.82 -21.17 -10.33
N GLN A 184 -9.60 -21.42 -9.28
CA GLN A 184 -9.14 -22.10 -8.06
C GLN A 184 -8.69 -23.54 -8.36
N ASP A 185 -9.41 -24.26 -9.21
CA ASP A 185 -9.07 -25.64 -9.59
C ASP A 185 -7.76 -25.70 -10.41
N ILE A 186 -7.57 -24.74 -11.32
CA ILE A 186 -6.28 -24.60 -12.02
C ILE A 186 -5.15 -24.37 -11.03
N VAL A 187 -5.30 -23.41 -10.10
CA VAL A 187 -4.25 -23.08 -9.12
C VAL A 187 -3.98 -24.24 -8.17
N LYS A 188 -4.99 -24.97 -7.73
CA LYS A 188 -4.83 -26.17 -6.88
C LYS A 188 -4.05 -27.29 -7.56
N SER A 189 -4.25 -27.47 -8.86
CA SER A 189 -3.56 -28.49 -9.66
C SER A 189 -2.19 -28.04 -10.15
N TRP A 190 -1.86 -26.75 -10.01
CA TRP A 190 -0.60 -26.20 -10.51
C TRP A 190 0.58 -26.57 -9.62
N ASN A 191 1.66 -27.04 -10.24
CA ASN A 191 2.91 -27.33 -9.51
C ASN A 191 3.77 -26.07 -9.42
N PHE A 192 3.61 -25.31 -8.33
CA PHE A 192 4.38 -24.10 -8.11
C PHE A 192 5.85 -24.38 -7.84
N GLU A 193 6.72 -23.74 -8.61
CA GLU A 193 8.15 -23.76 -8.31
C GLU A 193 8.44 -23.13 -6.93
N ARG A 194 9.56 -23.53 -6.33
CA ARG A 194 10.10 -22.83 -5.15
C ARG A 194 10.88 -21.59 -5.58
N PRO A 195 10.92 -20.53 -4.74
CA PRO A 195 11.77 -19.39 -5.04
C PRO A 195 13.23 -19.84 -5.00
N HIS A 196 13.99 -19.45 -6.02
CA HIS A 196 15.40 -19.82 -6.13
C HIS A 196 16.28 -18.64 -5.75
N PHE A 197 17.26 -18.88 -4.90
CA PHE A 197 18.31 -17.93 -4.55
C PHE A 197 19.52 -18.73 -4.07
N ASP A 198 20.65 -18.56 -4.75
CA ASP A 198 21.88 -19.28 -4.41
C ASP A 198 22.88 -18.42 -3.61
N ALA A 199 23.97 -19.04 -3.21
CA ALA A 199 25.02 -18.38 -2.42
C ALA A 199 25.75 -17.27 -3.17
N SER A 200 25.70 -17.24 -4.51
CA SER A 200 26.28 -16.17 -5.33
C SER A 200 25.37 -14.93 -5.44
N GLY A 201 24.16 -15.00 -4.89
CA GLY A 201 23.16 -13.95 -5.04
C GLY A 201 22.36 -14.03 -6.34
N PHE A 202 22.52 -15.12 -7.12
CA PHE A 202 21.79 -15.33 -8.35
C PHE A 202 20.42 -15.98 -8.09
N SER A 203 19.45 -15.60 -8.90
CA SER A 203 18.13 -16.22 -8.92
C SER A 203 17.65 -16.46 -10.35
N LYS A 204 17.11 -17.65 -10.60
CA LYS A 204 16.50 -18.00 -11.90
C LYS A 204 15.06 -17.51 -12.05
N ASN A 205 14.34 -17.27 -10.94
CA ASN A 205 12.92 -16.95 -10.95
C ASN A 205 12.51 -15.73 -10.10
N LEU A 206 13.49 -15.00 -9.54
CA LEU A 206 13.30 -13.68 -8.95
C LEU A 206 13.97 -12.63 -9.83
N SER A 207 13.46 -11.41 -9.82
CA SER A 207 14.11 -10.30 -10.52
C SER A 207 15.42 -9.89 -9.84
N SER A 208 16.34 -9.26 -10.57
CA SER A 208 17.58 -8.70 -10.02
C SER A 208 17.33 -7.74 -8.87
N LYS A 209 16.24 -6.97 -8.93
CA LYS A 209 15.79 -6.07 -7.87
C LYS A 209 15.44 -6.82 -6.58
N VAL A 210 14.68 -7.91 -6.70
CA VAL A 210 14.30 -8.73 -5.54
C VAL A 210 15.49 -9.54 -5.04
N ALA A 211 16.33 -10.06 -5.92
CA ALA A 211 17.55 -10.77 -5.54
C ALA A 211 18.47 -9.87 -4.69
N LEU A 212 18.66 -8.61 -5.11
CA LEU A 212 19.41 -7.63 -4.34
C LEU A 212 18.77 -7.32 -2.98
N LEU A 213 17.45 -7.18 -2.92
CA LEU A 213 16.73 -6.99 -1.65
C LEU A 213 16.92 -8.20 -0.71
N VAL A 214 16.85 -9.42 -1.25
CA VAL A 214 17.11 -10.65 -0.48
C VAL A 214 18.51 -10.63 0.09
N GLN A 215 19.53 -10.29 -0.72
CA GLN A 215 20.92 -10.19 -0.29
C GLN A 215 21.07 -9.21 0.88
N TYR A 216 20.58 -7.97 0.75
CA TYR A 216 20.64 -6.96 1.80
C TYR A 216 20.01 -7.41 3.11
N LEU A 217 18.83 -8.02 3.04
CA LEU A 217 18.15 -8.47 4.24
C LEU A 217 18.84 -9.70 4.86
N LYS A 218 19.39 -10.60 4.05
CA LYS A 218 20.19 -11.73 4.56
C LYS A 218 21.42 -11.24 5.30
N GLU A 219 22.20 -10.37 4.71
CA GLU A 219 23.42 -9.79 5.32
C GLU A 219 23.08 -9.07 6.64
N ARG A 220 22.00 -8.29 6.67
CA ARG A 220 21.61 -7.51 7.85
C ARG A 220 21.08 -8.38 8.99
N PHE A 221 20.35 -9.46 8.67
CA PHE A 221 19.71 -10.34 9.64
C PHE A 221 20.36 -11.74 9.71
N GLU A 222 21.62 -11.86 9.29
CA GLU A 222 22.38 -13.10 9.41
C GLU A 222 22.63 -13.47 10.88
N ARG A 223 22.79 -12.46 11.73
CA ARG A 223 23.02 -12.60 13.17
C ARG A 223 21.84 -12.03 13.95
N PRO A 224 21.63 -12.48 15.21
CA PRO A 224 20.65 -11.85 16.08
C PRO A 224 20.91 -10.34 16.19
N THR A 225 19.88 -9.54 15.98
CA THR A 225 19.94 -8.08 16.08
C THR A 225 18.58 -7.54 16.51
N ASP A 226 18.58 -6.41 17.21
CA ASP A 226 17.37 -5.64 17.55
C ASP A 226 16.94 -4.70 16.42
N ASP A 227 17.66 -4.71 15.30
CA ASP A 227 17.37 -3.88 14.15
C ASP A 227 16.00 -4.22 13.54
N LYS A 228 15.39 -3.20 12.99
CA LYS A 228 14.13 -3.30 12.24
C LYS A 228 14.32 -2.73 10.85
N ALA A 229 13.74 -3.40 9.87
CA ALA A 229 13.72 -2.94 8.48
C ALA A 229 12.28 -2.69 8.03
N ILE A 230 12.06 -1.59 7.30
CA ILE A 230 10.79 -1.31 6.65
C ILE A 230 11.04 -1.27 5.15
N VAL A 231 10.36 -2.13 4.41
CA VAL A 231 10.39 -2.15 2.94
C VAL A 231 9.14 -1.48 2.41
N PHE A 232 9.31 -0.27 1.87
CA PHE A 232 8.20 0.45 1.24
C PHE A 232 7.96 -0.06 -0.16
N VAL A 233 6.73 -0.43 -0.45
CA VAL A 233 6.30 -0.91 -1.76
C VAL A 233 5.07 -0.16 -2.25
N ARG A 234 4.93 -0.06 -3.56
CA ARG A 234 3.86 0.73 -4.18
C ARG A 234 2.49 0.07 -4.08
N GLN A 235 2.44 -1.25 -4.03
CA GLN A 235 1.18 -2.01 -4.12
C GLN A 235 1.05 -3.03 -3.00
N ARG A 236 -0.19 -3.24 -2.53
CA ARG A 236 -0.50 -4.18 -1.44
C ARG A 236 -0.11 -5.63 -1.78
N TYR A 237 -0.35 -6.05 -3.01
CA TYR A 237 0.01 -7.40 -3.43
C TYR A 237 1.53 -7.61 -3.37
N THR A 238 2.33 -6.60 -3.74
CA THR A 238 3.79 -6.66 -3.63
C THR A 238 4.24 -6.89 -2.19
N ALA A 239 3.65 -6.19 -1.23
CA ALA A 239 3.96 -6.41 0.19
C ALA A 239 3.67 -7.85 0.62
N ARG A 240 2.53 -8.40 0.21
CA ARG A 240 2.14 -9.78 0.52
C ARG A 240 3.05 -10.81 -0.14
N LEU A 241 3.39 -10.61 -1.41
CA LEU A 241 4.29 -11.50 -2.15
C LEU A 241 5.70 -11.53 -1.53
N LEU A 242 6.24 -10.37 -1.17
CA LEU A 242 7.53 -10.28 -0.51
C LEU A 242 7.51 -10.93 0.89
N ALA A 243 6.47 -10.70 1.69
CA ALA A 243 6.35 -11.36 2.99
C ALA A 243 6.29 -12.89 2.85
N ASN A 244 5.55 -13.41 1.88
CA ASN A 244 5.53 -14.83 1.56
C ASN A 244 6.90 -15.32 1.09
N LEU A 245 7.58 -14.58 0.21
CA LEU A 245 8.92 -14.91 -0.26
C LEU A 245 9.90 -15.07 0.91
N PHE A 246 9.92 -14.13 1.84
CA PHE A 246 10.82 -14.17 3.00
C PHE A 246 10.45 -15.22 4.06
N SER A 247 9.31 -15.88 3.95
CA SER A 247 8.97 -17.03 4.81
C SER A 247 9.68 -18.32 4.41
N PHE A 248 10.25 -18.39 3.20
CA PHE A 248 11.01 -19.54 2.75
C PHE A 248 12.41 -19.57 3.38
N THR A 249 12.81 -20.73 3.90
CA THR A 249 14.08 -20.92 4.63
C THR A 249 15.34 -20.65 3.80
N ASN A 250 15.27 -20.86 2.49
CA ASN A 250 16.38 -20.55 1.57
C ASN A 250 16.47 -19.06 1.20
N ILE A 251 15.43 -18.28 1.47
CA ILE A 251 15.35 -16.84 1.18
C ILE A 251 15.51 -16.02 2.46
N GLY A 252 14.73 -16.32 3.49
CA GLY A 252 14.83 -15.67 4.79
C GLY A 252 16.01 -16.18 5.63
N THR A 253 16.21 -15.58 6.78
CA THR A 253 17.13 -16.04 7.83
C THR A 253 16.33 -16.41 9.08
N PRO A 254 16.88 -17.20 10.00
CA PRO A 254 16.19 -17.54 11.26
C PRO A 254 15.80 -16.30 12.10
N HIS A 255 16.52 -15.20 11.92
CA HIS A 255 16.33 -13.96 12.67
C HIS A 255 15.42 -12.96 11.97
N LEU A 256 15.04 -13.19 10.70
CA LEU A 256 14.15 -12.32 9.94
C LEU A 256 12.70 -12.75 10.15
N ARG A 257 11.97 -11.96 10.95
CA ARG A 257 10.51 -12.12 11.09
C ARG A 257 9.82 -11.09 10.21
N THR A 258 9.04 -11.55 9.25
CA THR A 258 8.35 -10.69 8.30
C THR A 258 6.89 -10.48 8.66
N GLY A 259 6.41 -9.27 8.41
CA GLY A 259 5.00 -8.91 8.52
C GLY A 259 4.61 -7.93 7.42
N THR A 260 3.33 -7.81 7.14
CA THR A 260 2.81 -6.83 6.19
C THR A 260 2.00 -5.78 6.92
N LEU A 261 2.38 -4.51 6.75
CA LEU A 261 1.56 -3.38 7.16
C LEU A 261 0.82 -2.83 5.93
N VAL A 262 -0.49 -2.99 5.91
CA VAL A 262 -1.33 -2.47 4.83
C VAL A 262 -2.24 -1.40 5.40
N LEU A 263 -2.02 -0.16 5.02
CA LEU A 263 -2.94 0.92 5.34
C LEU A 263 -4.27 0.67 4.62
N ARG A 264 -5.32 0.39 5.39
CA ARG A 264 -6.68 0.35 4.86
C ARG A 264 -7.17 1.80 4.74
N SER A 265 -7.31 2.32 3.53
CA SER A 265 -8.21 3.45 3.35
C SER A 265 -9.61 2.96 3.75
N LYS A 266 -10.10 3.40 4.89
CA LYS A 266 -11.52 3.25 5.21
C LYS A 266 -12.27 4.03 4.13
N LEU A 267 -12.94 3.33 3.21
CA LEU A 267 -14.02 3.95 2.47
C LEU A 267 -15.01 4.48 3.51
N PRO A 268 -15.50 5.71 3.38
CA PRO A 268 -16.50 6.22 4.30
C PRO A 268 -17.70 5.26 4.27
N VAL A 269 -17.96 4.64 5.39
CA VAL A 269 -19.24 3.95 5.62
C VAL A 269 -20.28 5.05 5.53
N LYS A 270 -21.14 5.00 4.51
CA LYS A 270 -22.31 5.88 4.48
C LYS A 270 -23.12 5.56 5.74
N PRO A 271 -23.55 6.57 6.51
CA PRO A 271 -24.47 6.32 7.59
C PRO A 271 -25.76 5.71 6.98
N ASP A 272 -26.23 4.67 7.63
CA ASP A 272 -27.57 4.11 7.33
C ASP A 272 -28.57 5.25 7.46
N VAL A 273 -29.20 5.61 6.37
CA VAL A 273 -30.36 6.51 6.36
C VAL A 273 -31.55 5.63 6.71
N ASN A 274 -31.95 5.69 7.99
CA ASN A 274 -33.28 5.27 8.41
C ASN A 274 -34.36 6.20 7.85
#